data_378f0d7dc3f4b91d52bf1586bd56680d
#
_entry.id   378f0d7dc3f4b91d52bf1586bd56680d
#
_cell.length_a   1.000
_cell.length_b   1.000
_cell.length_c   1.000
_cell.angle_alpha   90.00
_cell.angle_beta   90.00
_cell.angle_gamma   90.00
#
_symmetry.space_group_name_H-M   'P 1'
#
loop_
_entity.id
_entity.type
_entity.pdbx_description
1 polymer ?
#
loop_
_entity_poly.entity_id
_entity_poly.type
_entity_poly.pdbx_seq_one_letter_code
_entity_poly.pdbx_strand_id
1 'polypeptide(L)'
;MRYLWYSVGMVDIDKNKIAEIMACHGAILGYLFGSVARGTMGSHSDIDVAVLFDESVGVDKQSKNKEEIRDEIASIFNVENVDVINLNQQTNPVIRYDAVLEGEVILVKDLSIKARLARAVLREFEDTKYLRETSYRILREQIKSGQFGRAPIHRQKYVAT
;
A
#
# COMPACT_ATOMS: atom_id res chain seq x y z
N MET A 1 -21.25 -2.89 -40.12
CA MET A 1 -19.82 -2.67 -39.82
C MET A 1 -19.68 -2.67 -38.30
N ARG A 2 -19.22 -3.79 -37.72
CA ARG A 2 -18.97 -3.94 -36.28
C ARG A 2 -17.53 -3.48 -36.01
N TYR A 3 -17.34 -2.41 -35.30
CA TYR A 3 -16.04 -1.99 -34.82
C TYR A 3 -15.54 -2.98 -33.76
N LEU A 4 -14.60 -3.85 -34.16
CA LEU A 4 -13.78 -4.63 -33.23
C LEU A 4 -12.85 -3.65 -32.52
N TRP A 5 -13.18 -3.24 -31.30
CA TRP A 5 -12.21 -2.62 -30.43
C TRP A 5 -11.29 -3.73 -29.91
N TYR A 6 -10.06 -3.67 -30.34
CA TYR A 6 -8.97 -4.45 -29.76
C TYR A 6 -8.87 -4.12 -28.26
N SER A 7 -9.31 -5.03 -27.42
CA SER A 7 -8.97 -5.02 -25.98
C SER A 7 -7.54 -5.53 -25.87
N VAL A 8 -6.58 -4.61 -26.01
CA VAL A 8 -5.18 -4.90 -25.71
C VAL A 8 -5.06 -5.05 -24.20
N GLY A 9 -4.92 -6.32 -23.73
CA GLY A 9 -4.20 -6.66 -22.51
C GLY A 9 -4.68 -6.07 -21.19
N MET A 10 -6.00 -6.10 -20.88
CA MET A 10 -6.39 -6.05 -19.46
C MET A 10 -6.11 -7.43 -18.87
N VAL A 11 -5.14 -7.53 -17.98
CA VAL A 11 -5.00 -8.72 -17.12
C VAL A 11 -6.29 -8.80 -16.29
N ASP A 12 -7.10 -9.82 -16.54
CA ASP A 12 -8.29 -10.10 -15.73
C ASP A 12 -7.82 -10.64 -14.38
N ILE A 13 -7.80 -9.77 -13.37
CA ILE A 13 -7.34 -10.12 -12.04
C ILE A 13 -8.49 -10.77 -11.28
N ASP A 14 -8.42 -12.09 -11.11
CA ASP A 14 -9.34 -12.83 -10.25
C ASP A 14 -9.05 -12.51 -8.77
N LYS A 15 -9.83 -11.58 -8.21
CA LYS A 15 -9.72 -11.15 -6.81
C LYS A 15 -9.98 -12.29 -5.82
N ASN A 16 -10.82 -13.25 -6.19
CA ASN A 16 -11.10 -14.42 -5.34
C ASN A 16 -9.84 -15.27 -5.23
N LYS A 17 -9.11 -15.42 -6.34
CA LYS A 17 -7.86 -16.18 -6.34
C LYS A 17 -6.80 -15.52 -5.47
N ILE A 18 -6.67 -14.19 -5.53
CA ILE A 18 -5.77 -13.44 -4.63
C ILE A 18 -6.18 -13.63 -3.17
N ALA A 19 -7.47 -13.55 -2.87
CA ALA A 19 -7.98 -13.75 -1.52
C ALA A 19 -7.69 -15.18 -0.98
N GLU A 20 -7.82 -16.21 -1.82
CA GLU A 20 -7.46 -17.59 -1.49
C GLU A 20 -5.96 -17.70 -1.15
N ILE A 21 -5.08 -17.15 -1.97
CA ILE A 21 -3.62 -17.13 -1.73
C ILE A 21 -3.32 -16.49 -0.37
N MET A 22 -3.85 -15.29 -0.13
CA MET A 22 -3.67 -14.61 1.15
C MET A 22 -4.15 -15.46 2.34
N ALA A 23 -5.33 -16.07 2.21
CA ALA A 23 -5.92 -16.90 3.26
C ALA A 23 -5.09 -18.15 3.56
N CYS A 24 -4.51 -18.81 2.52
CA CYS A 24 -3.62 -19.97 2.66
C CYS A 24 -2.33 -19.63 3.41
N HIS A 25 -1.82 -18.41 3.22
CA HIS A 25 -0.64 -17.90 3.92
C HIS A 25 -0.96 -17.22 5.26
N GLY A 26 -2.16 -17.41 5.79
CA GLY A 26 -2.52 -17.00 7.15
C GLY A 26 -2.96 -15.56 7.32
N ALA A 27 -3.27 -14.84 6.24
CA ALA A 27 -3.90 -13.53 6.34
C ALA A 27 -5.33 -13.66 6.88
N ILE A 28 -5.75 -12.68 7.68
CA ILE A 28 -7.10 -12.55 8.23
C ILE A 28 -7.90 -11.40 7.58
N LEU A 29 -7.19 -10.39 7.06
CA LEU A 29 -7.74 -9.37 6.17
C LEU A 29 -6.84 -9.22 4.96
N GLY A 30 -7.44 -8.94 3.80
CA GLY A 30 -6.73 -8.65 2.55
C GLY A 30 -7.42 -7.54 1.77
N TYR A 31 -6.63 -6.67 1.20
CA TYR A 31 -7.07 -5.52 0.41
C TYR A 31 -6.31 -5.49 -0.91
N LEU A 32 -7.01 -5.11 -1.97
CA LEU A 32 -6.45 -4.73 -3.26
C LEU A 32 -6.52 -3.21 -3.34
N PHE A 33 -5.41 -2.53 -3.64
CA PHE A 33 -5.39 -1.07 -3.67
C PHE A 33 -4.56 -0.55 -4.87
N GLY A 34 -4.18 0.72 -4.88
CA GLY A 34 -3.40 1.28 -5.97
C GLY A 34 -4.17 1.44 -7.28
N SER A 35 -3.47 1.31 -8.40
CA SER A 35 -4.03 1.53 -9.76
C SER A 35 -5.08 0.49 -10.14
N VAL A 36 -4.90 -0.75 -9.70
CA VAL A 36 -5.82 -1.87 -9.97
C VAL A 36 -7.17 -1.63 -9.33
N ALA A 37 -7.20 -1.25 -8.05
CA ALA A 37 -8.45 -0.96 -7.33
C ALA A 37 -9.21 0.24 -7.92
N ARG A 38 -8.49 1.22 -8.45
CA ARG A 38 -9.06 2.42 -9.10
C ARG A 38 -9.50 2.20 -10.55
N GLY A 39 -9.28 1.00 -11.13
CA GLY A 39 -9.63 0.71 -12.54
C GLY A 39 -8.80 1.50 -13.56
N THR A 40 -7.65 2.06 -13.15
CA THR A 40 -6.73 2.83 -14.01
C THR A 40 -5.53 1.99 -14.48
N MET A 41 -5.72 0.66 -14.50
CA MET A 41 -4.68 -0.30 -14.83
C MET A 41 -4.17 -0.13 -16.27
N GLY A 42 -2.86 0.08 -16.45
CA GLY A 42 -2.15 -0.01 -17.73
C GLY A 42 -1.53 -1.39 -17.93
N SER A 43 -1.00 -1.66 -19.12
CA SER A 43 -0.36 -2.95 -19.47
C SER A 43 0.87 -3.33 -18.61
N HIS A 44 1.37 -2.41 -17.81
CA HIS A 44 2.53 -2.58 -16.92
C HIS A 44 2.22 -2.12 -15.49
N SER A 45 0.94 -2.13 -15.08
CA SER A 45 0.59 -1.73 -13.73
C SER A 45 0.94 -2.83 -12.73
N ASP A 46 1.55 -2.41 -11.62
CA ASP A 46 1.83 -3.29 -10.49
C ASP A 46 0.54 -3.71 -9.79
N ILE A 47 0.52 -4.91 -9.22
CA ILE A 47 -0.56 -5.37 -8.35
C ILE A 47 -0.20 -4.99 -6.92
N ASP A 48 -0.93 -4.04 -6.34
CA ASP A 48 -0.74 -3.58 -4.97
C ASP A 48 -1.75 -4.27 -4.05
N VAL A 49 -1.26 -5.06 -3.10
CA VAL A 49 -2.09 -5.74 -2.10
C VAL A 49 -1.61 -5.47 -0.69
N ALA A 50 -2.54 -5.44 0.25
CA ALA A 50 -2.22 -5.30 1.67
C ALA A 50 -2.85 -6.43 2.48
N VAL A 51 -2.08 -7.00 3.41
CA VAL A 51 -2.50 -8.11 4.25
C VAL A 51 -2.37 -7.76 5.73
N LEU A 52 -3.32 -8.22 6.54
CA LEU A 52 -3.20 -8.26 7.99
C LEU A 52 -3.12 -9.71 8.42
N PHE A 53 -2.09 -10.07 9.14
CA PHE A 53 -1.94 -11.37 9.79
C PHE A 53 -2.52 -11.37 11.20
N ASP A 54 -2.91 -12.55 11.69
CA ASP A 54 -3.29 -12.72 13.08
C ASP A 54 -2.11 -12.40 14.03
N GLU A 55 -2.39 -11.81 15.18
CA GLU A 55 -1.37 -11.41 16.17
C GLU A 55 -0.55 -12.60 16.70
N SER A 56 -1.08 -13.82 16.62
CA SER A 56 -0.37 -15.05 17.00
C SER A 56 0.74 -15.44 16.01
N VAL A 57 0.74 -14.86 14.80
CA VAL A 57 1.77 -15.11 13.80
C VAL A 57 2.99 -14.25 14.09
N GLY A 58 4.12 -14.86 14.44
CA GLY A 58 5.37 -14.16 14.72
C GLY A 58 5.88 -13.35 13.52
N VAL A 59 6.63 -12.28 13.79
CA VAL A 59 7.11 -11.31 12.79
C VAL A 59 7.89 -11.95 11.64
N ASP A 60 8.80 -12.90 11.96
CA ASP A 60 9.60 -13.60 10.94
C ASP A 60 8.70 -14.43 10.00
N LYS A 61 7.67 -15.07 10.57
CA LYS A 61 6.71 -15.84 9.79
C LYS A 61 5.83 -14.94 8.95
N GLN A 62 5.40 -13.77 9.45
CA GLN A 62 4.68 -12.78 8.66
C GLN A 62 5.51 -12.31 7.47
N SER A 63 6.80 -12.03 7.67
CA SER A 63 7.71 -11.60 6.61
C SER A 63 7.85 -12.68 5.53
N LYS A 64 8.03 -13.94 5.93
CA LYS A 64 8.08 -15.06 5.00
C LYS A 64 6.79 -15.25 4.23
N ASN A 65 5.65 -15.27 4.93
CA ASN A 65 4.32 -15.41 4.30
C ASN A 65 4.03 -14.28 3.31
N LYS A 66 4.46 -13.05 3.62
CA LYS A 66 4.36 -11.90 2.71
C LYS A 66 5.09 -12.16 1.38
N GLU A 67 6.33 -12.66 1.45
CA GLU A 67 7.11 -12.98 0.24
C GLU A 67 6.48 -14.13 -0.56
N GLU A 68 5.98 -15.16 0.13
CA GLU A 68 5.29 -16.30 -0.51
C GLU A 68 4.01 -15.84 -1.22
N ILE A 69 3.21 -14.94 -0.61
CA ILE A 69 2.03 -14.33 -1.24
C ILE A 69 2.43 -13.57 -2.52
N ARG A 70 3.49 -12.75 -2.45
CA ARG A 70 4.01 -12.00 -3.61
C ARG A 70 4.36 -12.95 -4.76
N ASP A 71 5.17 -13.95 -4.49
CA ASP A 71 5.71 -14.86 -5.50
C ASP A 71 4.60 -15.71 -6.13
N GLU A 72 3.61 -16.14 -5.32
CA GLU A 72 2.47 -16.92 -5.82
C GLU A 72 1.53 -16.07 -6.69
N ILE A 73 1.22 -14.83 -6.29
CA ILE A 73 0.43 -13.90 -7.10
C ILE A 73 1.17 -13.61 -8.42
N ALA A 74 2.47 -13.26 -8.37
CA ALA A 74 3.28 -12.99 -9.55
C ALA A 74 3.28 -14.17 -10.53
N SER A 75 3.42 -15.39 -10.01
CA SER A 75 3.42 -16.62 -10.81
C SER A 75 2.06 -16.90 -11.47
N ILE A 76 0.96 -16.79 -10.71
CA ILE A 76 -0.39 -17.16 -11.18
C ILE A 76 -0.89 -16.16 -12.23
N PHE A 77 -0.67 -14.86 -12.01
CA PHE A 77 -1.13 -13.81 -12.92
C PHE A 77 -0.10 -13.44 -13.99
N ASN A 78 1.08 -14.07 -13.98
CA ASN A 78 2.19 -13.80 -14.89
C ASN A 78 2.51 -12.30 -14.99
N VAL A 79 2.64 -11.66 -13.83
CA VAL A 79 3.00 -10.25 -13.68
C VAL A 79 4.40 -10.13 -13.06
N GLU A 80 5.15 -9.09 -13.50
CA GLU A 80 6.52 -8.90 -13.02
C GLU A 80 6.55 -8.25 -11.64
N ASN A 81 5.61 -7.35 -11.37
CA ASN A 81 5.61 -6.54 -10.15
C ASN A 81 4.34 -6.78 -9.32
N VAL A 82 4.55 -7.26 -8.12
CA VAL A 82 3.51 -7.38 -7.08
C VAL A 82 4.06 -6.74 -5.81
N ASP A 83 3.40 -5.73 -5.31
CA ASP A 83 3.75 -5.13 -4.01
C ASP A 83 2.79 -5.63 -2.92
N VAL A 84 3.34 -6.29 -1.92
CA VAL A 84 2.59 -6.82 -0.78
C VAL A 84 2.95 -6.05 0.47
N ILE A 85 1.99 -5.36 1.06
CA ILE A 85 2.16 -4.59 2.28
C ILE A 85 1.66 -5.39 3.48
N ASN A 86 2.52 -5.57 4.49
CA ASN A 86 2.14 -6.13 5.78
C ASN A 86 1.62 -5.01 6.69
N LEU A 87 0.31 -4.98 6.93
CA LEU A 87 -0.36 -3.95 7.75
C LEU A 87 -0.01 -4.04 9.24
N ASN A 88 0.50 -5.18 9.72
CA ASN A 88 1.01 -5.30 11.09
C ASN A 88 2.30 -4.50 11.31
N GLN A 89 3.10 -4.29 10.25
CA GLN A 89 4.41 -3.64 10.29
C GLN A 89 4.43 -2.27 9.62
N GLN A 90 3.45 -1.98 8.76
CA GLN A 90 3.40 -0.70 8.02
C GLN A 90 3.07 0.45 8.97
N THR A 91 3.97 1.42 9.03
CA THR A 91 3.86 2.60 9.91
C THR A 91 3.51 3.90 9.17
N ASN A 92 3.56 3.91 7.83
CA ASN A 92 3.22 5.09 7.05
C ASN A 92 1.69 5.28 7.01
N PRO A 93 1.14 6.36 7.61
CA PRO A 93 -0.31 6.56 7.71
C PRO A 93 -0.98 6.77 6.35
N VAL A 94 -0.27 7.29 5.34
CA VAL A 94 -0.83 7.49 3.99
C VAL A 94 -1.02 6.14 3.30
N ILE A 95 0.00 5.28 3.33
CA ILE A 95 -0.07 3.94 2.72
C ILE A 95 -1.15 3.09 3.40
N ARG A 96 -1.24 3.16 4.74
CA ARG A 96 -2.30 2.48 5.50
C ARG A 96 -3.69 2.98 5.14
N TYR A 97 -3.85 4.30 4.98
CA TYR A 97 -5.10 4.92 4.56
C TYR A 97 -5.50 4.45 3.16
N ASP A 98 -4.60 4.56 2.19
CA ASP A 98 -4.85 4.16 0.80
C ASP A 98 -5.23 2.67 0.70
N ALA A 99 -4.55 1.79 1.45
CA ALA A 99 -4.83 0.36 1.42
C ALA A 99 -6.16 -0.01 2.10
N VAL A 100 -6.44 0.55 3.30
CA VAL A 100 -7.54 0.08 4.17
C VAL A 100 -8.84 0.83 3.91
N LEU A 101 -8.78 2.13 3.59
CA LEU A 101 -9.97 2.99 3.43
C LEU A 101 -10.32 3.27 1.97
N GLU A 102 -9.33 3.39 1.09
CA GLU A 102 -9.54 3.61 -0.35
C GLU A 102 -9.46 2.31 -1.16
N GLY A 103 -8.80 1.28 -0.60
CA GLY A 103 -8.67 -0.03 -1.24
C GLY A 103 -9.96 -0.86 -1.20
N GLU A 104 -10.03 -1.82 -2.11
CA GLU A 104 -11.11 -2.81 -2.15
C GLU A 104 -10.77 -3.98 -1.22
N VAL A 105 -11.66 -4.28 -0.27
CA VAL A 105 -11.49 -5.43 0.60
C VAL A 105 -11.83 -6.72 -0.15
N ILE A 106 -10.88 -7.66 -0.20
CA ILE A 106 -11.03 -8.95 -0.91
C ILE A 106 -11.03 -10.16 0.04
N LEU A 107 -10.49 -10.02 1.25
CA LEU A 107 -10.50 -11.06 2.28
C LEU A 107 -10.92 -10.49 3.62
N VAL A 108 -11.93 -11.10 4.27
CA VAL A 108 -12.34 -10.77 5.65
C VAL A 108 -12.68 -12.06 6.38
N LYS A 109 -11.88 -12.41 7.38
CA LYS A 109 -12.20 -13.52 8.31
C LYS A 109 -12.97 -13.03 9.54
N ASP A 110 -12.80 -11.76 9.95
CA ASP A 110 -13.46 -11.15 11.10
C ASP A 110 -13.82 -9.67 10.81
N LEU A 111 -15.13 -9.39 10.79
CA LEU A 111 -15.65 -8.04 10.57
C LEU A 111 -15.31 -7.07 11.72
N SER A 112 -15.15 -7.57 12.95
CA SER A 112 -14.80 -6.74 14.11
C SER A 112 -13.37 -6.23 14.00
N ILE A 113 -12.45 -7.08 13.53
CA ILE A 113 -11.06 -6.73 13.28
C ILE A 113 -10.98 -5.70 12.14
N LYS A 114 -11.72 -5.92 11.04
CA LYS A 114 -11.81 -4.96 9.94
C LYS A 114 -12.27 -3.59 10.44
N ALA A 115 -13.35 -3.52 11.21
CA ALA A 115 -13.90 -2.27 11.72
C ALA A 115 -12.93 -1.57 12.70
N ARG A 116 -12.22 -2.33 13.53
CA ARG A 116 -11.20 -1.82 14.45
C ARG A 116 -10.02 -1.25 13.70
N LEU A 117 -9.51 -1.97 12.70
CA LEU A 117 -8.40 -1.51 11.85
C LEU A 117 -8.76 -0.23 11.11
N ALA A 118 -9.93 -0.17 10.46
CA ALA A 118 -10.36 1.01 9.72
C ALA A 118 -10.44 2.26 10.60
N ARG A 119 -11.00 2.13 11.82
CA ARG A 119 -11.06 3.24 12.79
C ARG A 119 -9.66 3.68 13.26
N ALA A 120 -8.75 2.74 13.49
CA ALA A 120 -7.39 3.05 13.91
C ALA A 120 -6.62 3.79 12.81
N VAL A 121 -6.72 3.32 11.58
CA VAL A 121 -6.09 3.93 10.41
C VAL A 121 -6.63 5.33 10.14
N LEU A 122 -7.94 5.52 10.22
CA LEU A 122 -8.55 6.84 10.03
C LEU A 122 -8.06 7.84 11.09
N ARG A 123 -8.02 7.43 12.37
CA ARG A 123 -7.51 8.27 13.46
C ARG A 123 -6.04 8.64 13.24
N GLU A 124 -5.18 7.67 12.95
CA GLU A 124 -3.77 7.90 12.68
C GLU A 124 -3.55 8.86 11.50
N PHE A 125 -4.35 8.72 10.46
CA PHE A 125 -4.32 9.61 9.30
C PHE A 125 -4.71 11.04 9.68
N GLU A 126 -5.79 11.25 10.43
CA GLU A 126 -6.21 12.57 10.88
C GLU A 126 -5.21 13.20 11.87
N ASP A 127 -4.70 12.43 12.84
CA ASP A 127 -3.73 12.91 13.83
C ASP A 127 -2.43 13.42 13.17
N THR A 128 -2.03 12.83 12.05
CA THR A 128 -0.82 13.23 11.32
C THR A 128 -1.06 14.29 10.23
N LYS A 129 -2.29 14.76 10.04
CA LYS A 129 -2.67 15.71 8.98
C LYS A 129 -1.82 16.98 8.97
N TYR A 130 -1.70 17.64 10.11
CA TYR A 130 -0.91 18.88 10.21
C TYR A 130 0.56 18.68 9.82
N LEU A 131 1.18 17.57 10.25
CA LEU A 131 2.56 17.26 9.90
C LEU A 131 2.72 17.00 8.40
N ARG A 132 1.78 16.28 7.79
CA ARG A 132 1.79 16.03 6.34
C ARG A 132 1.63 17.32 5.54
N GLU A 133 0.66 18.16 5.87
CA GLU A 133 0.43 19.44 5.20
C GLU A 133 1.64 20.37 5.30
N THR A 134 2.25 20.42 6.49
CA THR A 134 3.47 21.22 6.71
C THR A 134 4.64 20.68 5.89
N SER A 135 4.86 19.37 5.88
CA SER A 135 5.92 18.74 5.09
C SER A 135 5.73 18.98 3.59
N TYR A 136 4.50 18.84 3.07
CA TYR A 136 4.20 19.13 1.67
C TYR A 136 4.39 20.61 1.30
N ARG A 137 4.06 21.53 2.21
CA ARG A 137 4.30 22.97 2.00
C ARG A 137 5.79 23.26 1.88
N ILE A 138 6.58 22.76 2.83
CA ILE A 138 8.05 22.93 2.81
C ILE A 138 8.66 22.33 1.54
N LEU A 139 8.24 21.12 1.17
CA LEU A 139 8.71 20.44 -0.03
C LEU A 139 8.42 21.26 -1.30
N ARG A 140 7.21 21.80 -1.44
CA ARG A 140 6.83 22.64 -2.58
C ARG A 140 7.67 23.94 -2.63
N GLU A 141 7.96 24.54 -1.48
CA GLU A 141 8.80 25.73 -1.40
C GLU A 141 10.25 25.41 -1.82
N GLN A 142 10.80 24.27 -1.38
CA GLN A 142 12.13 23.81 -1.77
C GLN A 142 12.24 23.51 -3.27
N ILE A 143 11.21 22.88 -3.85
CA ILE A 143 11.16 22.61 -5.29
C ILE A 143 11.11 23.94 -6.06
N LYS A 144 10.22 24.87 -5.69
CA LYS A 144 10.10 26.19 -6.34
C LYS A 144 11.36 27.03 -6.27
N SER A 145 12.09 26.95 -5.15
CA SER A 145 13.36 27.69 -4.93
C SER A 145 14.59 26.99 -5.50
N GLY A 146 14.46 25.79 -6.08
CA GLY A 146 15.59 24.99 -6.57
C GLY A 146 16.51 24.46 -5.47
N GLN A 147 16.03 24.41 -4.23
CA GLN A 147 16.78 23.93 -3.06
C GLN A 147 16.51 22.47 -2.72
N PHE A 148 15.58 21.81 -3.43
CA PHE A 148 15.27 20.42 -3.20
C PHE A 148 16.50 19.51 -3.39
N GLY A 149 16.73 18.63 -2.42
CA GLY A 149 17.89 17.71 -2.41
C GLY A 149 19.22 18.34 -1.99
N ARG A 150 19.26 19.63 -1.63
CA ARG A 150 20.44 20.25 -1.06
C ARG A 150 20.44 20.07 0.46
N ALA A 151 21.57 19.62 1.01
CA ALA A 151 21.73 19.56 2.47
C ALA A 151 21.54 20.96 3.08
N PRO A 152 20.84 21.09 4.22
CA PRO A 152 20.73 22.36 4.90
C PRO A 152 22.14 22.84 5.26
N ILE A 153 22.48 24.08 4.87
CA ILE A 153 23.74 24.70 5.27
C ILE A 153 23.60 24.98 6.77
N HIS A 154 24.18 24.12 7.58
CA HIS A 154 24.34 24.37 9.00
C HIS A 154 25.32 25.56 9.14
N ARG A 155 24.80 26.78 9.22
CA ARG A 155 25.56 27.88 9.78
C ARG A 155 25.71 27.64 11.28
N GLN A 156 26.75 26.92 11.68
CA GLN A 156 27.23 26.96 13.07
C GLN A 156 27.71 28.38 13.37
N LYS A 157 26.83 29.20 13.94
CA LYS A 157 27.23 30.35 14.70
C LYS A 157 27.49 29.89 16.14
N TYR A 158 28.61 29.25 16.37
CA TYR A 158 29.19 29.27 17.71
C TYR A 158 30.00 30.54 17.80
N VAL A 159 29.45 31.57 18.44
CA VAL A 159 30.21 32.68 18.95
C VAL A 159 30.88 32.17 20.22
N ALA A 160 32.18 31.91 20.12
CA ALA A 160 33.01 31.72 21.32
C ALA A 160 33.14 33.08 22.02
N THR A 161 32.68 33.15 23.25
CA THR A 161 33.09 34.16 24.24
C THR A 161 34.12 33.53 25.15
#